data_b275db6e8754a8b84ac6ef0d7676b6d9
#
_entry.id   b275db6e8754a8b84ac6ef0d7676b6d9
#
_cell.length_a   1.000
_cell.length_b   1.000
_cell.length_c   1.000
_cell.angle_alpha   90.00
_cell.angle_beta   90.00
_cell.angle_gamma   90.00
#
_symmetry.space_group_name_H-M   'P 1'
#
loop_
_entity.id
_entity.type
_entity.pdbx_description
1 polymer ?
#
loop_
_entity_poly.entity_id
_entity_poly.type
_entity_poly.pdbx_seq_one_letter_code
_entity_poly.pdbx_strand_id
1 'polypeptide(L)'
;MVKYKLWWDRLGITLSVVCLVHCLTLPLAIAALPLVAAQWLHTSTFHTAMALALLPVALLAVVPGLRLHGRASVAVAMAAGLSLLSTAAFAGERLLSREWEIGLTLAGGAILVTAHAVNLALCRACPACVTHEHDAEHA
;
A
#
# COMPACT_ATOMS: atom_id res chain seq x y z
N MET A 1 9.10 20.37 5.18
CA MET A 1 7.78 19.73 5.00
C MET A 1 7.75 18.71 3.84
N VAL A 2 8.46 18.92 2.73
CA VAL A 2 8.47 18.01 1.56
C VAL A 2 9.05 16.64 1.89
N LYS A 3 10.17 16.56 2.59
CA LYS A 3 10.81 15.27 3.01
C LYS A 3 9.84 14.36 3.80
N TYR A 4 9.02 14.94 4.66
CA TYR A 4 8.02 14.20 5.44
C TYR A 4 6.94 13.57 4.54
N LYS A 5 6.47 14.29 3.50
CA LYS A 5 5.47 13.79 2.55
C LYS A 5 5.99 12.62 1.71
N LEU A 6 7.21 12.73 1.20
CA LEU A 6 7.86 11.69 0.41
C LEU A 6 8.09 10.40 1.22
N TRP A 7 8.24 10.51 2.53
CA TRP A 7 8.45 9.37 3.41
C TRP A 7 7.20 8.49 3.52
N TRP A 8 6.00 9.09 3.59
CA TRP A 8 4.73 8.36 3.65
C TRP A 8 4.47 7.55 2.38
N ASP A 9 4.79 8.08 1.21
CA ASP A 9 4.69 7.33 -0.04
C ASP A 9 5.68 6.15 -0.09
N ARG A 10 6.92 6.37 0.35
CA ARG A 10 7.91 5.29 0.44
C ARG A 10 7.46 4.20 1.42
N LEU A 11 6.92 4.58 2.56
CA LEU A 11 6.37 3.65 3.53
C LEU A 11 5.19 2.87 2.93
N GLY A 12 4.28 3.54 2.23
CA GLY A 12 3.16 2.90 1.54
C GLY A 12 3.61 1.89 0.49
N ILE A 13 4.60 2.25 -0.33
CA ILE A 13 5.21 1.32 -1.32
C ILE A 13 5.81 0.11 -0.59
N THR A 14 6.61 0.33 0.45
CA THR A 14 7.27 -0.75 1.19
C THR A 14 6.26 -1.71 1.80
N LEU A 15 5.24 -1.20 2.49
CA LEU A 15 4.19 -2.02 3.10
C LEU A 15 3.40 -2.81 2.05
N SER A 16 3.07 -2.17 0.93
CA SER A 16 2.35 -2.84 -0.17
C SER A 16 3.20 -3.92 -0.85
N VAL A 17 4.51 -3.68 -1.03
CA VAL A 17 5.44 -4.69 -1.57
C VAL A 17 5.60 -5.85 -0.59
N VAL A 18 5.74 -5.58 0.70
CA VAL A 18 5.80 -6.64 1.74
C VAL A 18 4.54 -7.50 1.70
N CYS A 19 3.36 -6.87 1.58
CA CYS A 19 2.09 -7.59 1.45
C CYS A 19 2.06 -8.47 0.20
N LEU A 20 2.48 -7.95 -0.97
CA LEU A 20 2.55 -8.71 -2.22
C LEU A 20 3.51 -9.89 -2.13
N VAL A 21 4.73 -9.67 -1.60
CA VAL A 21 5.72 -10.73 -1.40
C VAL A 21 5.18 -11.81 -0.47
N HIS A 22 4.56 -11.42 0.65
CA HIS A 22 3.95 -12.36 1.58
C HIS A 22 2.89 -13.22 0.88
N CYS A 23 1.96 -12.60 0.14
CA CYS A 23 0.89 -13.33 -0.56
C CYS A 23 1.40 -14.26 -1.66
N LEU A 24 2.50 -13.90 -2.34
CA LEU A 24 3.11 -14.74 -3.37
C LEU A 24 3.95 -15.87 -2.79
N THR A 25 4.69 -15.62 -1.70
CA THR A 25 5.57 -16.62 -1.09
C THR A 25 4.82 -17.60 -0.21
N LEU A 26 3.69 -17.20 0.37
CA LEU A 26 2.92 -18.02 1.29
C LEU A 26 2.45 -19.36 0.68
N PRO A 27 1.85 -19.41 -0.53
CA PRO A 27 1.49 -20.68 -1.17
C PRO A 27 2.68 -21.60 -1.40
N LEU A 28 3.84 -21.05 -1.77
CA LEU A 28 5.07 -21.79 -1.99
C LEU A 28 5.66 -22.30 -0.66
N ALA A 29 5.62 -21.48 0.38
CA ALA A 29 6.07 -21.85 1.72
C ALA A 29 5.21 -22.96 2.33
N ILE A 30 3.88 -22.92 2.15
CA ILE A 30 2.96 -23.96 2.62
C ILE A 30 3.25 -25.29 1.93
N ALA A 31 3.60 -25.28 0.64
CA ALA A 31 3.96 -26.49 -0.10
C ALA A 31 5.28 -27.11 0.37
N ALA A 32 6.17 -26.32 1.00
CA ALA A 32 7.52 -26.74 1.41
C ALA A 32 7.68 -26.95 2.92
N LEU A 33 6.79 -26.41 3.76
CA LEU A 33 6.91 -26.45 5.22
C LEU A 33 5.94 -27.46 5.86
N PRO A 34 6.29 -28.05 7.02
CA PRO A 34 5.36 -28.87 7.81
C PRO A 34 4.09 -28.08 8.18
N LEU A 35 2.94 -28.75 8.13
CA LEU A 35 1.59 -28.20 8.34
C LEU A 35 1.45 -27.26 9.56
N VAL A 36 2.21 -27.48 10.62
CA VAL A 36 2.15 -26.68 11.87
C VAL A 36 2.72 -25.27 11.67
N ALA A 37 3.80 -25.13 10.88
CA ALA A 37 4.40 -23.81 10.61
C ALA A 37 3.54 -23.01 9.63
N ALA A 38 2.84 -23.67 8.71
CA ALA A 38 1.94 -23.06 7.75
C ALA A 38 0.74 -22.38 8.42
N GLN A 39 0.21 -22.91 9.51
CA GLN A 39 -0.93 -22.34 10.23
C GLN A 39 -0.63 -20.98 10.87
N TRP A 40 0.59 -20.75 11.34
CA TRP A 40 1.00 -19.48 11.95
C TRP A 40 1.20 -18.36 10.92
N LEU A 41 1.68 -18.72 9.72
CA LEU A 41 1.87 -17.78 8.60
C LEU A 41 0.54 -17.40 7.92
N HIS A 42 -0.49 -18.23 8.13
CA HIS A 42 -1.78 -18.14 7.44
C HIS A 42 -2.84 -17.35 8.22
N THR A 43 -2.48 -16.56 9.21
CA THR A 43 -3.47 -15.88 10.03
C THR A 43 -4.05 -14.67 9.29
N SER A 44 -5.40 -14.60 9.20
CA SER A 44 -6.18 -13.40 8.86
C SER A 44 -5.70 -12.16 9.62
N THR A 45 -5.12 -12.37 10.79
CA THR A 45 -4.50 -11.34 11.63
C THR A 45 -3.44 -10.54 10.88
N PHE A 46 -2.59 -11.16 10.04
CA PHE A 46 -1.57 -10.44 9.27
C PHE A 46 -2.22 -9.51 8.24
N HIS A 47 -3.17 -10.00 7.44
CA HIS A 47 -3.85 -9.19 6.43
C HIS A 47 -4.67 -8.06 7.07
N THR A 48 -5.34 -8.32 8.18
CA THR A 48 -6.08 -7.32 8.94
C THR A 48 -5.14 -6.25 9.51
N ALA A 49 -4.03 -6.63 10.13
CA ALA A 49 -3.03 -5.70 10.65
C ALA A 49 -2.43 -4.84 9.53
N MET A 50 -2.14 -5.45 8.37
CA MET A 50 -1.60 -4.76 7.20
C MET A 50 -2.61 -3.77 6.61
N ALA A 51 -3.89 -4.14 6.50
CA ALA A 51 -4.96 -3.25 6.04
C ALA A 51 -5.14 -2.06 6.99
N LEU A 52 -5.13 -2.29 8.29
CA LEU A 52 -5.21 -1.25 9.31
C LEU A 52 -3.99 -0.30 9.29
N ALA A 53 -2.79 -0.82 9.03
CA ALA A 53 -1.58 -0.01 8.90
C ALA A 53 -1.56 0.82 7.60
N LEU A 54 -2.04 0.26 6.49
CA LEU A 54 -2.07 0.93 5.19
C LEU A 54 -3.10 2.08 5.13
N LEU A 55 -4.19 2.01 5.88
CA LEU A 55 -5.22 3.06 5.90
C LEU A 55 -4.65 4.43 6.28
N PRO A 56 -4.03 4.63 7.45
CA PRO A 56 -3.45 5.92 7.81
C PRO A 56 -2.30 6.34 6.88
N VAL A 57 -1.48 5.39 6.42
CA VAL A 57 -0.37 5.69 5.49
C VAL A 57 -0.91 6.24 4.16
N ALA A 58 -1.94 5.61 3.59
CA ALA A 58 -2.58 6.07 2.36
C ALA A 58 -3.20 7.46 2.53
N LEU A 59 -3.89 7.72 3.65
CA LEU A 59 -4.47 9.04 3.93
C LEU A 59 -3.39 10.12 4.09
N LEU A 60 -2.32 9.84 4.83
CA LEU A 60 -1.21 10.77 5.04
C LEU A 60 -0.39 11.04 3.78
N ALA A 61 -0.40 10.11 2.81
CA ALA A 61 0.22 10.30 1.51
C ALA A 61 -0.69 11.05 0.51
N VAL A 62 -1.96 10.60 0.38
CA VAL A 62 -2.87 11.11 -0.66
C VAL A 62 -3.37 12.52 -0.39
N VAL A 63 -3.69 12.87 0.87
CA VAL A 63 -4.27 14.20 1.18
C VAL A 63 -3.29 15.33 0.86
N PRO A 64 -2.02 15.28 1.28
CA PRO A 64 -1.05 16.29 0.87
C PRO A 64 -0.74 16.24 -0.63
N GLY A 65 -0.64 15.05 -1.23
CA GLY A 65 -0.42 14.88 -2.66
C GLY A 65 -1.52 15.56 -3.47
N LEU A 66 -2.78 15.27 -3.15
CA LEU A 66 -3.93 15.85 -3.85
C LEU A 66 -3.94 17.39 -3.78
N ARG A 67 -3.54 17.97 -2.64
CA ARG A 67 -3.41 19.43 -2.50
C ARG A 67 -2.29 20.03 -3.32
N LEU A 68 -1.22 19.25 -3.63
CA LEU A 68 -0.07 19.72 -4.40
C LEU A 68 -0.31 19.61 -5.91
N HIS A 69 -0.73 18.43 -6.39
CA HIS A 69 -0.82 18.16 -7.83
C HIS A 69 -2.27 18.12 -8.36
N GLY A 70 -3.28 18.13 -7.49
CA GLY A 70 -4.71 18.18 -7.85
C GLY A 70 -5.25 16.96 -8.62
N ARG A 71 -4.48 15.87 -8.75
CA ARG A 71 -4.90 14.68 -9.52
C ARG A 71 -5.77 13.73 -8.72
N ALA A 72 -7.08 13.86 -8.87
CA ALA A 72 -8.05 12.98 -8.23
C ALA A 72 -7.90 11.51 -8.61
N SER A 73 -7.36 11.17 -9.80
CA SER A 73 -7.14 9.80 -10.24
C SER A 73 -6.25 8.99 -9.28
N VAL A 74 -5.24 9.63 -8.68
CA VAL A 74 -4.37 8.99 -7.68
C VAL A 74 -5.16 8.65 -6.43
N ALA A 75 -5.99 9.57 -5.94
CA ALA A 75 -6.85 9.34 -4.77
C ALA A 75 -7.86 8.21 -5.03
N VAL A 76 -8.46 8.17 -6.21
CA VAL A 76 -9.38 7.09 -6.63
C VAL A 76 -8.65 5.75 -6.68
N ALA A 77 -7.45 5.70 -7.27
CA ALA A 77 -6.64 4.48 -7.31
C ALA A 77 -6.27 3.99 -5.90
N MET A 78 -5.85 4.89 -5.00
CA MET A 78 -5.56 4.53 -3.60
C MET A 78 -6.81 4.01 -2.87
N ALA A 79 -7.96 4.67 -3.05
CA ALA A 79 -9.22 4.23 -2.47
C ALA A 79 -9.64 2.85 -3.00
N ALA A 80 -9.53 2.62 -4.31
CA ALA A 80 -9.83 1.33 -4.92
C ALA A 80 -8.92 0.21 -4.40
N GLY A 81 -7.60 0.43 -4.39
CA GLY A 81 -6.65 -0.55 -3.86
C GLY A 81 -6.89 -0.88 -2.39
N LEU A 82 -7.15 0.15 -1.57
CA LEU A 82 -7.44 -0.03 -0.16
C LEU A 82 -8.77 -0.76 0.07
N SER A 83 -9.81 -0.49 -0.74
CA SER A 83 -11.09 -1.20 -0.68
C SER A 83 -10.94 -2.68 -1.00
N LEU A 84 -10.14 -3.03 -2.02
CA LEU A 84 -9.87 -4.43 -2.37
C LEU A 84 -9.14 -5.15 -1.23
N LEU A 85 -8.10 -4.55 -0.66
CA LEU A 85 -7.38 -5.12 0.49
C LEU A 85 -8.26 -5.26 1.71
N SER A 86 -9.08 -4.25 2.02
CA SER A 86 -10.00 -4.31 3.14
C SER A 86 -11.06 -5.41 2.95
N THR A 87 -11.59 -5.56 1.73
CA THR A 87 -12.53 -6.65 1.41
C THR A 87 -11.88 -8.01 1.61
N ALA A 88 -10.65 -8.20 1.10
CA ALA A 88 -9.93 -9.45 1.31
C ALA A 88 -9.66 -9.72 2.80
N ALA A 89 -9.24 -8.70 3.56
CA ALA A 89 -8.88 -8.84 4.97
C ALA A 89 -10.08 -9.12 5.90
N PHE A 90 -11.22 -8.48 5.65
CA PHE A 90 -12.37 -8.57 6.56
C PHE A 90 -13.46 -9.54 6.10
N ALA A 91 -13.59 -9.79 4.79
CA ALA A 91 -14.57 -10.70 4.24
C ALA A 91 -13.97 -12.05 3.82
N GLY A 92 -12.65 -12.15 3.65
CA GLY A 92 -11.94 -13.28 3.05
C GLY A 92 -12.33 -14.62 3.66
N GLU A 93 -12.09 -14.85 4.95
CA GLU A 93 -12.32 -16.14 5.60
C GLU A 93 -13.78 -16.56 5.71
N ARG A 94 -14.73 -15.62 5.63
CA ARG A 94 -16.14 -15.88 5.88
C ARG A 94 -17.00 -15.96 4.63
N LEU A 95 -16.64 -15.20 3.59
CA LEU A 95 -17.51 -14.97 2.43
C LEU A 95 -16.83 -15.28 1.08
N LEU A 96 -15.51 -15.40 1.05
CA LEU A 96 -14.74 -15.58 -0.18
C LEU A 96 -14.03 -16.92 -0.20
N SER A 97 -13.90 -17.51 -1.41
CA SER A 97 -12.97 -18.61 -1.57
C SER A 97 -11.52 -18.09 -1.49
N ARG A 98 -10.59 -18.98 -1.16
CA ARG A 98 -9.18 -18.62 -1.01
C ARG A 98 -8.57 -17.96 -2.24
N GLU A 99 -8.95 -18.41 -3.41
CA GLU A 99 -8.46 -17.85 -4.67
C GLU A 99 -8.90 -16.38 -4.82
N TRP A 100 -10.14 -16.06 -4.45
CA TRP A 100 -10.64 -14.69 -4.45
C TRP A 100 -9.94 -13.81 -3.43
N GLU A 101 -9.68 -14.31 -2.22
CA GLU A 101 -8.93 -13.59 -1.21
C GLU A 101 -7.51 -13.22 -1.71
N ILE A 102 -6.79 -14.20 -2.25
CA ILE A 102 -5.46 -13.99 -2.84
C ILE A 102 -5.55 -13.01 -4.01
N GLY A 103 -6.50 -13.19 -4.93
CA GLY A 103 -6.66 -12.33 -6.10
C GLY A 103 -6.93 -10.88 -5.72
N LEU A 104 -7.83 -10.63 -4.77
CA LEU A 104 -8.14 -9.28 -4.28
C LEU A 104 -6.94 -8.64 -3.58
N THR A 105 -6.20 -9.42 -2.79
CA THR A 105 -5.01 -8.92 -2.10
C THR A 105 -3.90 -8.54 -3.07
N LEU A 106 -3.63 -9.38 -4.08
CA LEU A 106 -2.64 -9.10 -5.12
C LEU A 106 -3.03 -7.88 -5.97
N ALA A 107 -4.29 -7.81 -6.42
CA ALA A 107 -4.78 -6.69 -7.21
C ALA A 107 -4.75 -5.38 -6.40
N GLY A 108 -5.26 -5.40 -5.17
CA GLY A 108 -5.26 -4.24 -4.27
C GLY A 108 -3.85 -3.76 -3.95
N GLY A 109 -2.93 -4.67 -3.65
CA GLY A 109 -1.52 -4.37 -3.39
C GLY A 109 -0.81 -3.77 -4.61
N ALA A 110 -1.00 -4.33 -5.80
CA ALA A 110 -0.42 -3.80 -7.04
C ALA A 110 -0.94 -2.39 -7.36
N ILE A 111 -2.24 -2.16 -7.19
CA ILE A 111 -2.84 -0.83 -7.37
C ILE A 111 -2.25 0.17 -6.36
N LEU A 112 -2.09 -0.21 -5.10
CA LEU A 112 -1.51 0.68 -4.06
C LEU A 112 -0.04 1.00 -4.33
N VAL A 113 0.80 0.03 -4.70
CA VAL A 113 2.20 0.28 -5.09
C VAL A 113 2.25 1.29 -6.23
N THR A 114 1.44 1.07 -7.27
CA THR A 114 1.39 1.96 -8.44
C THR A 114 0.91 3.36 -8.05
N ALA A 115 -0.17 3.45 -7.27
CA ALA A 115 -0.73 4.73 -6.85
C ALA A 115 0.25 5.53 -5.99
N HIS A 116 0.94 4.91 -5.03
CA HIS A 116 1.98 5.56 -4.23
C HIS A 116 3.19 5.97 -5.07
N ALA A 117 3.62 5.13 -6.02
CA ALA A 117 4.73 5.48 -6.92
C ALA A 117 4.39 6.68 -7.81
N VAL A 118 3.17 6.71 -8.37
CA VAL A 118 2.68 7.84 -9.17
C VAL A 118 2.54 9.09 -8.31
N ASN A 119 1.98 8.99 -7.10
CA ASN A 119 1.86 10.11 -6.17
C ASN A 119 3.24 10.69 -5.83
N LEU A 120 4.19 9.83 -5.51
CA LEU A 120 5.59 10.23 -5.25
C LEU A 120 6.23 10.94 -6.44
N ALA A 121 6.05 10.42 -7.66
CA ALA A 121 6.59 11.02 -8.87
C ALA A 121 5.98 12.40 -9.14
N LEU A 122 4.66 12.54 -9.01
CA LEU A 122 3.95 13.81 -9.18
C LEU A 122 4.35 14.84 -8.12
N CYS A 123 4.50 14.42 -6.87
CA CYS A 123 4.98 15.31 -5.80
C CYS A 123 6.40 15.81 -6.06
N ARG A 124 7.28 14.98 -6.62
CA ARG A 124 8.66 15.38 -6.98
C ARG A 124 8.71 16.32 -8.19
N ALA A 125 7.82 16.13 -9.15
CA ALA A 125 7.77 16.94 -10.36
C ALA A 125 7.06 18.30 -10.14
N CYS A 126 6.45 18.53 -8.97
CA CYS A 126 5.71 19.75 -8.69
C CYS A 126 6.68 20.93 -8.46
N PRO A 127 6.53 22.07 -9.19
CA PRO A 127 7.41 23.26 -9.03
C PRO A 127 7.47 23.77 -7.60
N ALA A 128 6.37 23.70 -6.84
CA ALA A 128 6.32 24.09 -5.43
C ALA A 128 7.19 23.19 -4.50
N CYS A 129 7.62 22.01 -4.96
CA CYS A 129 8.53 21.16 -4.22
C CYS A 129 9.99 21.49 -4.51
N VAL A 130 10.29 21.95 -5.73
CA VAL A 130 11.65 22.25 -6.20
C VAL A 130 12.16 23.56 -5.59
N THR A 131 11.30 24.59 -5.44
CA THR A 131 11.70 25.89 -4.87
C THR A 131 12.09 25.80 -3.39
N HIS A 132 11.47 24.92 -2.60
CA HIS A 132 11.81 24.74 -1.19
C HIS A 132 13.10 23.96 -0.92
N GLU A 133 13.63 23.26 -1.91
CA GLU A 133 14.90 22.53 -1.78
C GLU A 133 16.09 23.48 -1.96
N HIS A 134 15.96 24.48 -2.84
CA HIS A 134 16.98 25.54 -3.03
C HIS A 134 17.11 26.47 -1.81
N ASP A 135 15.99 26.81 -1.16
CA ASP A 135 16.03 27.69 0.02
C ASP A 135 16.63 27.02 1.26
N ALA A 136 16.59 25.68 1.34
CA ALA A 136 17.14 24.90 2.44
C ALA A 136 18.65 24.62 2.30
N GLU A 137 19.23 24.79 1.12
CA GLU A 137 20.65 24.57 0.84
C GLU A 137 21.49 25.86 1.06
N HIS A 138 20.82 27.01 1.14
CA HIS A 138 21.42 28.33 1.36
C HIS A 138 21.18 28.91 2.78
N ALA A 139 20.56 28.16 3.69
CA ALA A 139 20.30 28.54 5.07
C ALA A 139 21.18 27.75 6.04
#